data_cc5a0a222a6482b09a1222164e2c03f7
#
_entry.id   cc5a0a222a6482b09a1222164e2c03f7
#
_cell.length_a   1.000
_cell.length_b   1.000
_cell.length_c   1.000
_cell.angle_alpha   90.00
_cell.angle_beta   90.00
_cell.angle_gamma   90.00
#
_symmetry.space_group_name_H-M   'P 1'
#
loop_
_entity.id
_entity.type
_entity.pdbx_description
1 polymer ?
#
loop_
_entity_poly.entity_id
_entity_poly.type
_entity_poly.pdbx_seq_one_letter_code
_entity_poly.pdbx_strand_id
1 'polypeptide(L)'
;MLSFLGLLVLALPMLIIAIAVKCSSKGPIIFVQQRVGRNGKPFKFYKFRSMRTDAPHDVATREINGEKYITKVGAFLRKTSLDELPQLFCILKGSMSIIGPRPVVCCETELIEKRRETGALAIRPGLTGLAQVRARDRLTDMTLKAEIDGEYAKKITFWRDLKIFFKTIVVVLREDDVVEGTAEEPVQAETVETEVLAEAAVADAVSTGNEGAAE
;
A
#
# COMPACT_ATOMS: atom_id res chain seq x y z
N MET A 1 -18.78 -7.31 -2.57
CA MET A 1 -19.82 -6.70 -1.71
C MET A 1 -19.26 -5.65 -0.75
N LEU A 2 -18.20 -5.93 0.03
CA LEU A 2 -17.62 -4.94 0.96
C LEU A 2 -17.25 -3.61 0.29
N SER A 3 -16.57 -3.64 -0.87
CA SER A 3 -16.16 -2.42 -1.58
C SER A 3 -17.34 -1.59 -2.10
N PHE A 4 -18.43 -2.24 -2.45
CA PHE A 4 -19.66 -1.55 -2.86
C PHE A 4 -20.29 -0.83 -1.66
N LEU A 5 -20.41 -1.51 -0.53
CA LEU A 5 -20.90 -0.91 0.71
C LEU A 5 -19.99 0.24 1.16
N GLY A 6 -18.66 0.03 1.09
CA GLY A 6 -17.67 1.07 1.38
C GLY A 6 -17.85 2.31 0.48
N LEU A 7 -18.08 2.14 -0.81
CA LEU A 7 -18.35 3.24 -1.74
C LEU A 7 -19.64 4.00 -1.39
N LEU A 8 -20.69 3.31 -0.98
CA LEU A 8 -21.94 3.96 -0.56
C LEU A 8 -21.74 4.79 0.71
N VAL A 9 -21.12 4.22 1.74
CA VAL A 9 -20.85 4.89 3.02
C VAL A 9 -19.90 6.07 2.83
N LEU A 10 -18.88 5.92 2.00
CA LEU A 10 -17.87 6.94 1.75
C LEU A 10 -18.21 7.91 0.61
N ALA A 11 -19.39 7.78 -0.02
CA ALA A 11 -19.78 8.65 -1.14
C ALA A 11 -19.77 10.14 -0.76
N LEU A 12 -20.33 10.49 0.40
CA LEU A 12 -20.36 11.87 0.87
C LEU A 12 -18.96 12.39 1.25
N PRO A 13 -18.14 11.69 2.06
CA PRO A 13 -16.74 12.05 2.25
C PRO A 13 -15.96 12.20 0.94
N MET A 14 -16.12 11.28 0.01
CA MET A 14 -15.43 11.35 -1.30
C MET A 14 -15.85 12.57 -2.12
N LEU A 15 -17.12 12.97 -2.06
CA LEU A 15 -17.59 14.19 -2.71
C LEU A 15 -16.96 15.45 -2.10
N ILE A 16 -16.87 15.52 -0.76
CA ILE A 16 -16.24 16.63 -0.05
C ILE A 16 -14.76 16.72 -0.44
N ILE A 17 -14.04 15.59 -0.45
CA ILE A 17 -12.64 15.51 -0.89
C ILE A 17 -12.50 15.96 -2.33
N ALA A 18 -13.39 15.51 -3.23
CA ALA A 18 -13.38 15.88 -4.63
C ALA A 18 -13.47 17.41 -4.83
N ILE A 19 -14.36 18.07 -4.08
CA ILE A 19 -14.50 19.54 -4.09
C ILE A 19 -13.22 20.18 -3.55
N ALA A 20 -12.70 19.74 -2.40
CA ALA A 20 -11.48 20.28 -1.81
C ALA A 20 -10.28 20.17 -2.76
N VAL A 21 -10.09 19.01 -3.42
CA VAL A 21 -9.04 18.81 -4.43
C VAL A 21 -9.22 19.75 -5.62
N LYS A 22 -10.46 19.93 -6.11
CA LYS A 22 -10.76 20.80 -7.24
C LYS A 22 -10.46 22.27 -6.92
N CYS A 23 -10.74 22.70 -5.69
CA CYS A 23 -10.47 24.06 -5.23
C CYS A 23 -8.99 24.30 -4.90
N SER A 24 -8.21 23.26 -4.57
CA SER A 24 -6.81 23.38 -4.16
C SER A 24 -5.85 23.68 -5.31
N SER A 25 -6.12 23.19 -6.51
CA SER A 25 -5.28 23.40 -7.69
C SER A 25 -6.03 23.12 -9.00
N LYS A 26 -5.57 23.73 -10.10
CA LYS A 26 -6.13 23.49 -11.44
C LYS A 26 -5.86 22.05 -11.90
N GLY A 27 -6.85 21.42 -12.57
CA GLY A 27 -6.71 20.10 -13.19
C GLY A 27 -7.80 19.09 -12.78
N PRO A 28 -7.62 17.79 -13.11
CA PRO A 28 -8.59 16.73 -12.79
C PRO A 28 -8.60 16.43 -11.28
N ILE A 29 -9.73 15.95 -10.77
CA ILE A 29 -9.90 15.56 -9.37
C ILE A 29 -9.19 14.24 -9.10
N ILE A 30 -9.30 13.30 -10.03
CA ILE A 30 -8.73 11.96 -9.95
C ILE A 30 -7.41 11.91 -10.72
N PHE A 31 -6.38 11.43 -10.08
CA PHE A 31 -5.13 11.02 -10.68
C PHE A 31 -5.25 9.57 -11.15
N VAL A 32 -4.82 9.31 -12.38
CA VAL A 32 -4.85 7.97 -12.99
C VAL A 32 -3.45 7.60 -13.44
N GLN A 33 -2.98 6.42 -13.03
CA GLN A 33 -1.66 5.91 -13.40
C GLN A 33 -1.75 4.42 -13.76
N GLN A 34 -0.90 3.96 -14.68
CA GLN A 34 -0.76 2.53 -14.95
C GLN A 34 0.08 1.88 -13.85
N ARG A 35 -0.44 0.83 -13.25
CA ARG A 35 0.24 0.03 -12.23
C ARG A 35 0.23 -1.45 -12.60
N VAL A 36 1.19 -2.19 -12.08
CA VAL A 36 1.31 -3.63 -12.29
C VAL A 36 0.31 -4.37 -11.39
N GLY A 37 -0.53 -5.18 -12.00
CA GLY A 37 -1.51 -6.02 -11.34
C GLY A 37 -1.12 -7.50 -11.33
N ARG A 38 -2.12 -8.36 -11.09
CA ARG A 38 -1.95 -9.81 -11.05
C ARG A 38 -1.30 -10.35 -12.32
N ASN A 39 -0.31 -11.23 -12.17
CA ASN A 39 0.46 -11.84 -13.25
C ASN A 39 1.17 -10.82 -14.17
N GLY A 40 1.51 -9.65 -13.64
CA GLY A 40 2.18 -8.60 -14.40
C GLY A 40 1.29 -7.80 -15.34
N LYS A 41 -0.03 -8.04 -15.37
CA LYS A 41 -0.95 -7.32 -16.25
C LYS A 41 -1.17 -5.89 -15.77
N PRO A 42 -0.94 -4.86 -16.59
CA PRO A 42 -1.15 -3.47 -16.19
C PRO A 42 -2.63 -3.18 -16.00
N PHE A 43 -2.95 -2.31 -15.04
CA PHE A 43 -4.31 -1.82 -14.79
C PHE A 43 -4.31 -0.34 -14.45
N LYS A 44 -5.45 0.34 -14.63
CA LYS A 44 -5.63 1.73 -14.24
C LYS A 44 -5.84 1.84 -12.74
N PHE A 45 -4.91 2.49 -12.08
CA PHE A 45 -4.92 2.80 -10.66
C PHE A 45 -5.47 4.21 -10.45
N TYR A 46 -6.41 4.37 -9.51
CA TYR A 46 -7.09 5.63 -9.25
C TYR A 46 -6.77 6.14 -7.85
N LYS A 47 -6.47 7.43 -7.72
CA LYS A 47 -6.44 8.11 -6.43
C LYS A 47 -6.88 9.57 -6.56
N PHE A 48 -7.25 10.23 -5.46
CA PHE A 48 -7.42 11.68 -5.49
C PHE A 48 -6.08 12.34 -5.79
N ARG A 49 -6.12 13.40 -6.59
CA ARG A 49 -4.93 14.17 -6.89
C ARG A 49 -4.43 14.88 -5.63
N SER A 50 -3.24 14.54 -5.19
CA SER A 50 -2.53 15.16 -4.05
C SER A 50 -1.40 16.10 -4.46
N MET A 51 -0.98 16.03 -5.74
CA MET A 51 0.06 16.88 -6.33
C MET A 51 -0.49 17.79 -7.41
N ARG A 52 0.25 18.85 -7.73
CA ARG A 52 -0.03 19.73 -8.87
C ARG A 52 0.18 18.97 -10.18
N THR A 53 -0.43 19.47 -11.27
CA THR A 53 -0.39 18.83 -12.59
C THR A 53 0.95 18.92 -13.31
N ASP A 54 1.86 19.75 -12.83
CA ASP A 54 3.23 19.89 -13.33
C ASP A 54 4.22 18.89 -12.69
N ALA A 55 3.74 18.02 -11.78
CA ALA A 55 4.53 16.93 -11.22
C ALA A 55 4.79 15.82 -12.26
N PRO A 56 5.99 15.18 -12.26
CA PRO A 56 6.27 14.05 -13.13
C PRO A 56 5.27 12.88 -12.93
N HIS A 57 4.82 12.25 -14.02
CA HIS A 57 3.71 11.30 -13.99
C HIS A 57 4.12 9.83 -13.88
N ASP A 58 5.15 9.42 -14.62
CA ASP A 58 5.50 8.00 -14.80
C ASP A 58 6.84 7.63 -14.16
N VAL A 59 7.11 8.23 -13.01
CA VAL A 59 8.33 8.02 -12.23
C VAL A 59 7.96 7.34 -10.92
N ALA A 60 8.85 6.50 -10.40
CA ALA A 60 8.67 5.92 -9.06
C ALA A 60 8.60 7.06 -8.02
N THR A 61 7.66 6.97 -7.08
CA THR A 61 7.40 8.06 -6.10
C THR A 61 8.66 8.46 -5.33
N ARG A 62 9.57 7.52 -5.06
CA ARG A 62 10.86 7.73 -4.41
C ARG A 62 11.87 8.57 -5.20
N GLU A 63 11.70 8.65 -6.53
CA GLU A 63 12.62 9.38 -7.44
C GLU A 63 12.18 10.85 -7.63
N ILE A 64 11.02 11.20 -7.09
CA ILE A 64 10.49 12.55 -7.18
C ILE A 64 10.76 13.27 -5.86
N ASN A 65 11.40 14.43 -5.90
CA ASN A 65 11.33 15.36 -4.77
C ASN A 65 9.89 15.90 -4.67
N GLY A 66 9.01 15.04 -4.07
CA GLY A 66 7.56 15.20 -4.13
C GLY A 66 7.03 16.40 -3.37
N GLU A 67 7.73 16.86 -2.33
CA GLU A 67 7.29 17.97 -1.48
C GLU A 67 6.97 19.24 -2.25
N LYS A 68 7.77 19.55 -3.26
CA LYS A 68 7.61 20.74 -4.11
C LYS A 68 6.28 20.76 -4.86
N TYR A 69 5.69 19.60 -5.14
CA TYR A 69 4.48 19.47 -5.95
C TYR A 69 3.24 19.18 -5.12
N ILE A 70 3.40 18.78 -3.85
CA ILE A 70 2.27 18.41 -2.98
C ILE A 70 1.46 19.66 -2.63
N THR A 71 0.14 19.63 -2.83
CA THR A 71 -0.76 20.69 -2.40
C THR A 71 -1.04 20.59 -0.90
N LYS A 72 -1.46 21.67 -0.23
CA LYS A 72 -1.84 21.64 1.20
C LYS A 72 -2.94 20.61 1.48
N VAL A 73 -3.96 20.55 0.61
CA VAL A 73 -5.00 19.53 0.68
C VAL A 73 -4.41 18.14 0.42
N GLY A 74 -3.51 18.03 -0.55
CA GLY A 74 -2.82 16.78 -0.89
C GLY A 74 -1.98 16.23 0.26
N ALA A 75 -1.28 17.08 1.01
CA ALA A 75 -0.52 16.68 2.20
C ALA A 75 -1.44 16.06 3.27
N PHE A 76 -2.57 16.72 3.56
CA PHE A 76 -3.57 16.16 4.48
C PHE A 76 -4.12 14.81 3.99
N LEU A 77 -4.48 14.71 2.70
CA LEU A 77 -5.03 13.47 2.14
C LEU A 77 -4.03 12.31 2.21
N ARG A 78 -2.73 12.57 1.94
CA ARG A 78 -1.66 11.58 2.06
C ARG A 78 -1.44 11.13 3.50
N LYS A 79 -1.36 12.10 4.43
CA LYS A 79 -1.21 11.81 5.86
C LYS A 79 -2.33 10.89 6.39
N THR A 80 -3.55 11.11 5.93
CA THR A 80 -4.73 10.34 6.33
C THR A 80 -5.05 9.15 5.41
N SER A 81 -4.25 8.92 4.35
CA SER A 81 -4.50 7.91 3.31
C SER A 81 -5.87 8.05 2.60
N LEU A 82 -6.53 9.20 2.73
CA LEU A 82 -7.82 9.47 2.10
C LEU A 82 -7.72 9.65 0.58
N ASP A 83 -6.53 9.96 0.07
CA ASP A 83 -6.28 10.01 -1.38
C ASP A 83 -6.45 8.64 -2.06
N GLU A 84 -6.36 7.56 -1.32
CA GLU A 84 -6.47 6.19 -1.83
C GLU A 84 -7.91 5.66 -1.91
N LEU A 85 -8.92 6.37 -1.38
CA LEU A 85 -10.32 5.94 -1.42
C LEU A 85 -10.85 5.58 -2.82
N PRO A 86 -10.45 6.24 -3.93
CA PRO A 86 -10.88 5.84 -5.26
C PRO A 86 -10.41 4.44 -5.69
N GLN A 87 -9.43 3.83 -5.00
CA GLN A 87 -9.01 2.45 -5.28
C GLN A 87 -10.10 1.42 -4.96
N LEU A 88 -11.11 1.77 -4.16
CA LEU A 88 -12.30 0.93 -3.96
C LEU A 88 -12.97 0.57 -5.29
N PHE A 89 -12.91 1.44 -6.31
CA PHE A 89 -13.37 1.12 -7.67
C PHE A 89 -12.48 0.06 -8.34
N CYS A 90 -11.16 0.05 -8.07
CA CYS A 90 -10.27 -0.99 -8.57
C CYS A 90 -10.59 -2.34 -7.94
N ILE A 91 -10.93 -2.35 -6.63
CA ILE A 91 -11.34 -3.56 -5.91
C ILE A 91 -12.69 -4.06 -6.44
N LEU A 92 -13.65 -3.17 -6.64
CA LEU A 92 -14.97 -3.52 -7.20
C LEU A 92 -14.86 -4.13 -8.61
N LYS A 93 -13.96 -3.58 -9.45
CA LYS A 93 -13.66 -4.13 -10.80
C LYS A 93 -12.83 -5.42 -10.76
N GLY A 94 -12.32 -5.85 -9.60
CA GLY A 94 -11.54 -7.06 -9.45
C GLY A 94 -10.06 -6.95 -9.88
N SER A 95 -9.55 -5.75 -10.19
CA SER A 95 -8.13 -5.52 -10.48
C SER A 95 -7.27 -5.43 -9.23
N MET A 96 -7.87 -5.12 -8.07
CA MET A 96 -7.23 -5.10 -6.75
C MET A 96 -8.00 -5.95 -5.73
N SER A 97 -7.38 -6.21 -4.59
CA SER A 97 -7.98 -6.75 -3.37
C SER A 97 -7.85 -5.72 -2.22
N ILE A 98 -8.47 -6.00 -1.08
CA ILE A 98 -8.26 -5.18 0.13
C ILE A 98 -6.85 -5.44 0.65
N ILE A 99 -6.47 -6.71 0.79
CA ILE A 99 -5.14 -7.13 1.26
C ILE A 99 -4.34 -7.73 0.11
N GLY A 100 -3.08 -7.33 -0.01
CA GLY A 100 -2.15 -7.82 -1.04
C GLY A 100 -0.91 -6.93 -1.17
N PRO A 101 0.05 -7.30 -2.01
CA PRO A 101 1.22 -6.46 -2.32
C PRO A 101 0.79 -5.09 -2.87
N ARG A 102 1.44 -4.00 -2.42
CA ARG A 102 1.13 -2.65 -2.95
C ARG A 102 1.42 -2.59 -4.46
N PRO A 103 0.49 -2.09 -5.29
CA PRO A 103 0.72 -2.02 -6.74
C PRO A 103 1.84 -1.03 -7.08
N VAL A 104 2.80 -1.46 -7.89
CA VAL A 104 3.99 -0.68 -8.29
C VAL A 104 3.83 -0.10 -9.69
N VAL A 105 4.62 0.93 -10.01
CA VAL A 105 4.65 1.54 -11.35
C VAL A 105 5.34 0.58 -12.32
N CYS A 106 4.95 0.63 -13.59
CA CYS A 106 5.50 -0.30 -14.60
C CYS A 106 7.00 -0.13 -14.85
N CYS A 107 7.60 0.99 -14.47
CA CYS A 107 9.04 1.24 -14.55
C CYS A 107 9.87 0.58 -13.42
N GLU A 108 9.24 0.11 -12.34
CA GLU A 108 9.93 -0.58 -11.23
C GLU A 108 10.22 -2.06 -11.58
N THR A 109 10.98 -2.28 -12.67
CA THR A 109 11.23 -3.61 -13.24
C THR A 109 11.91 -4.57 -12.27
N GLU A 110 12.85 -4.09 -11.47
CA GLU A 110 13.57 -4.89 -10.48
C GLU A 110 12.61 -5.49 -9.44
N LEU A 111 11.75 -4.67 -8.82
CA LEU A 111 10.78 -5.16 -7.84
C LEU A 111 9.75 -6.10 -8.48
N ILE A 112 9.36 -5.85 -9.73
CA ILE A 112 8.44 -6.71 -10.47
C ILE A 112 9.05 -8.11 -10.67
N GLU A 113 10.32 -8.20 -11.08
CA GLU A 113 11.01 -9.49 -11.25
C GLU A 113 11.17 -10.23 -9.92
N LYS A 114 11.64 -9.56 -8.87
CA LYS A 114 11.74 -10.17 -7.53
C LYS A 114 10.39 -10.69 -7.01
N ARG A 115 9.29 -9.97 -7.26
CA ARG A 115 7.94 -10.43 -6.93
C ARG A 115 7.48 -11.61 -7.80
N ARG A 116 8.00 -11.75 -9.01
CA ARG A 116 7.76 -12.92 -9.87
C ARG A 116 8.43 -14.14 -9.27
N GLU A 117 9.69 -14.03 -8.85
CA GLU A 117 10.48 -15.09 -8.24
C GLU A 117 9.87 -15.56 -6.91
N THR A 118 9.42 -14.63 -6.05
CA THR A 118 8.81 -14.96 -4.76
C THR A 118 7.35 -15.42 -4.86
N GLY A 119 6.72 -15.34 -6.05
CA GLY A 119 5.32 -15.68 -6.28
C GLY A 119 4.32 -14.56 -5.92
N ALA A 120 4.78 -13.43 -5.39
CA ALA A 120 3.92 -12.31 -5.01
C ALA A 120 3.18 -11.69 -6.20
N LEU A 121 3.73 -11.80 -7.41
CA LEU A 121 3.10 -11.28 -8.62
C LEU A 121 1.88 -12.11 -9.09
N ALA A 122 1.72 -13.35 -8.62
CA ALA A 122 0.62 -14.23 -8.99
C ALA A 122 -0.71 -13.84 -8.34
N ILE A 123 -0.70 -13.00 -7.31
CA ILE A 123 -1.90 -12.56 -6.58
C ILE A 123 -2.30 -11.13 -6.97
N ARG A 124 -3.52 -10.72 -6.59
CA ARG A 124 -3.98 -9.34 -6.82
C ARG A 124 -3.23 -8.38 -5.91
N PRO A 125 -2.83 -7.20 -6.42
CA PRO A 125 -2.32 -6.14 -5.55
C PRO A 125 -3.41 -5.68 -4.57
N GLY A 126 -2.99 -5.23 -3.40
CA GLY A 126 -3.85 -4.79 -2.31
C GLY A 126 -3.91 -3.28 -2.12
N LEU A 127 -4.99 -2.82 -1.47
CA LEU A 127 -5.09 -1.48 -0.91
C LEU A 127 -4.10 -1.32 0.25
N THR A 128 -3.99 -2.36 1.07
CA THR A 128 -2.96 -2.53 2.10
C THR A 128 -2.37 -3.93 2.03
N GLY A 129 -1.26 -4.17 2.72
CA GLY A 129 -0.58 -5.46 2.69
C GLY A 129 0.45 -5.64 3.80
N LEU A 130 1.02 -6.85 3.86
CA LEU A 130 1.95 -7.24 4.93
C LEU A 130 3.19 -6.32 4.98
N ALA A 131 3.80 -6.03 3.83
CA ALA A 131 4.96 -5.14 3.75
C ALA A 131 4.61 -3.71 4.23
N GLN A 132 3.42 -3.20 3.90
CA GLN A 132 2.97 -1.88 4.31
C GLN A 132 2.75 -1.77 5.82
N VAL A 133 2.19 -2.78 6.49
CA VAL A 133 1.97 -2.75 7.95
C VAL A 133 3.21 -3.07 8.76
N ARG A 134 4.23 -3.74 8.17
CA ARG A 134 5.52 -4.00 8.84
C ARG A 134 6.44 -2.78 8.79
N ALA A 135 6.53 -2.11 7.66
CA ALA A 135 7.51 -1.04 7.48
C ALA A 135 6.96 0.21 6.77
N ARG A 136 5.63 0.28 6.54
CA ARG A 136 4.98 1.34 5.77
C ARG A 136 5.76 1.57 4.46
N ASP A 137 6.00 2.81 4.03
CA ASP A 137 6.78 3.11 2.82
C ASP A 137 8.30 3.28 3.10
N ARG A 138 8.77 2.94 4.31
CA ARG A 138 10.18 3.03 4.73
C ARG A 138 11.07 1.91 4.16
N LEU A 139 10.49 0.82 3.63
CA LEU A 139 11.25 -0.22 2.96
C LEU A 139 11.78 0.29 1.62
N THR A 140 13.04 0.67 1.62
CA THR A 140 13.80 1.03 0.41
C THR A 140 14.36 -0.21 -0.28
N ASP A 141 14.63 -1.28 0.47
CA ASP A 141 15.13 -2.55 -0.09
C ASP A 141 14.02 -3.30 -0.83
N MET A 142 14.23 -3.45 -2.14
CA MET A 142 13.32 -4.13 -3.05
C MET A 142 13.26 -5.63 -2.83
N THR A 143 14.38 -6.23 -2.40
CA THR A 143 14.48 -7.67 -2.15
C THR A 143 13.65 -8.03 -0.94
N LEU A 144 13.89 -7.36 0.19
CA LEU A 144 13.13 -7.55 1.41
C LEU A 144 11.62 -7.29 1.21
N LYS A 145 11.28 -6.25 0.44
CA LYS A 145 9.88 -5.96 0.09
C LYS A 145 9.23 -7.08 -0.70
N ALA A 146 9.95 -7.65 -1.68
CA ALA A 146 9.45 -8.76 -2.48
C ALA A 146 9.34 -10.06 -1.67
N GLU A 147 10.25 -10.31 -0.73
CA GLU A 147 10.22 -11.46 0.17
C GLU A 147 9.02 -11.41 1.11
N ILE A 148 8.75 -10.26 1.76
CA ILE A 148 7.58 -10.08 2.63
C ILE A 148 6.28 -10.24 1.83
N ASP A 149 6.21 -9.70 0.61
CA ASP A 149 5.06 -9.86 -0.26
C ASP A 149 4.89 -11.34 -0.71
N GLY A 150 6.02 -12.06 -0.93
CA GLY A 150 6.05 -13.49 -1.23
C GLY A 150 5.63 -14.35 -0.04
N GLU A 151 6.05 -14.01 1.17
CA GLU A 151 5.59 -14.64 2.41
C GLU A 151 4.06 -14.55 2.56
N TYR A 152 3.49 -13.37 2.26
CA TYR A 152 2.05 -13.23 2.26
C TYR A 152 1.39 -14.08 1.16
N ALA A 153 1.94 -14.10 -0.05
CA ALA A 153 1.39 -14.84 -1.18
C ALA A 153 1.34 -16.36 -0.95
N LYS A 154 2.33 -16.91 -0.21
CA LYS A 154 2.40 -18.35 0.13
C LYS A 154 1.29 -18.80 1.10
N LYS A 155 0.81 -17.91 1.99
CA LYS A 155 -0.17 -18.28 3.03
C LYS A 155 -1.22 -17.18 3.19
N ILE A 156 -2.20 -17.16 2.30
CA ILE A 156 -3.35 -16.26 2.37
C ILE A 156 -4.44 -16.94 3.20
N THR A 157 -4.82 -16.34 4.33
CA THR A 157 -5.89 -16.84 5.20
C THR A 157 -6.75 -15.69 5.69
N PHE A 158 -8.03 -15.95 5.93
CA PHE A 158 -8.97 -14.93 6.43
C PHE A 158 -8.48 -14.25 7.71
N TRP A 159 -7.96 -15.01 8.67
CA TRP A 159 -7.47 -14.47 9.94
C TRP A 159 -6.22 -13.59 9.77
N ARG A 160 -5.34 -13.96 8.84
CA ARG A 160 -4.17 -13.15 8.51
C ARG A 160 -4.58 -11.84 7.85
N ASP A 161 -5.52 -11.88 6.93
CA ASP A 161 -6.07 -10.70 6.27
C ASP A 161 -6.74 -9.77 7.28
N LEU A 162 -7.53 -10.33 8.20
CA LEU A 162 -8.18 -9.57 9.26
C LEU A 162 -7.16 -8.90 10.19
N LYS A 163 -6.09 -9.61 10.57
CA LYS A 163 -4.99 -9.06 11.38
C LYS A 163 -4.28 -7.89 10.65
N ILE A 164 -3.98 -8.06 9.35
CA ILE A 164 -3.37 -7.01 8.53
C ILE A 164 -4.31 -5.80 8.43
N PHE A 165 -5.60 -6.02 8.22
CA PHE A 165 -6.60 -4.96 8.16
C PHE A 165 -6.62 -4.11 9.44
N PHE A 166 -6.70 -4.74 10.61
CA PHE A 166 -6.70 -4.00 11.88
C PHE A 166 -5.36 -3.33 12.16
N LYS A 167 -4.22 -3.99 11.86
CA LYS A 167 -2.89 -3.35 11.95
C LYS A 167 -2.82 -2.10 11.07
N THR A 168 -3.39 -2.12 9.86
CA THR A 168 -3.44 -0.95 8.97
C THR A 168 -4.16 0.22 9.62
N ILE A 169 -5.31 -0.02 10.25
CA ILE A 169 -6.06 1.04 10.95
C ILE A 169 -5.19 1.68 12.03
N VAL A 170 -4.50 0.85 12.82
CA VAL A 170 -3.60 1.34 13.88
C VAL A 170 -2.45 2.16 13.30
N VAL A 171 -1.81 1.69 12.23
CA VAL A 171 -0.69 2.39 11.57
C VAL A 171 -1.13 3.73 10.99
N VAL A 172 -2.33 3.80 10.37
CA VAL A 172 -2.88 5.05 9.83
C VAL A 172 -3.24 6.04 10.94
N LEU A 173 -3.77 5.55 12.08
CA LEU A 173 -4.17 6.42 13.20
C LEU A 173 -3.00 6.91 14.05
N ARG A 174 -1.88 6.19 14.08
CA ARG A 174 -0.68 6.57 14.86
C ARG A 174 0.10 7.75 14.28
N GLU A 175 -0.33 8.32 13.15
CA GLU A 175 0.31 9.47 12.49
C GLU A 175 1.82 9.30 12.24
N ASP A 176 2.33 8.07 12.21
CA ASP A 176 3.73 7.83 11.89
C ASP A 176 4.04 8.44 10.53
N ASP A 177 5.05 9.30 10.46
CA ASP A 177 5.36 10.18 9.34
C ASP A 177 5.30 9.46 7.99
N VAL A 178 4.52 10.01 7.08
CA VAL A 178 4.46 9.55 5.68
C VAL A 178 5.72 10.05 4.99
N VAL A 179 6.76 9.22 4.93
CA VAL A 179 8.00 9.49 4.20
C VAL A 179 7.77 9.13 2.72
N GLU A 180 6.85 9.84 2.05
CA GLU A 180 6.78 9.80 0.60
C GLU A 180 7.52 11.03 0.04
N GLY A 181 8.77 10.81 -0.37
CA GLY A 181 9.54 11.82 -1.13
C GLY A 181 10.47 12.71 -0.31
N THR A 182 10.74 12.41 0.96
CA THR A 182 11.87 12.97 1.69
C THR A 182 13.07 12.05 1.58
N ALA A 183 14.24 12.61 1.27
CA ALA A 183 15.52 11.92 1.34
C ALA A 183 15.96 11.84 2.82
N GLU A 184 15.17 11.18 3.68
CA GLU A 184 15.60 10.82 5.03
C GLU A 184 16.34 9.49 4.98
N GLU A 185 17.33 9.36 5.85
CA GLU A 185 18.27 8.24 5.89
C GLU A 185 17.53 6.90 5.87
N PRO A 186 18.01 5.93 5.06
CA PRO A 186 17.40 4.60 5.01
C PRO A 186 17.47 3.97 6.40
N VAL A 187 16.33 3.54 6.91
CA VAL A 187 16.29 2.67 8.10
C VAL A 187 17.19 1.49 7.78
N GLN A 188 18.27 1.31 8.55
CA GLN A 188 19.23 0.24 8.31
C GLN A 188 18.49 -1.10 8.31
N ALA A 189 18.75 -1.93 7.32
CA ALA A 189 18.12 -3.23 7.13
C ALA A 189 18.17 -4.11 8.41
N GLU A 190 19.20 -3.96 9.22
CA GLU A 190 19.37 -4.64 10.50
C GLU A 190 18.24 -4.42 11.51
N THR A 191 17.66 -3.21 11.59
CA THR A 191 16.58 -2.93 12.56
C THR A 191 15.26 -3.57 12.13
N VAL A 192 14.99 -3.60 10.83
CA VAL A 192 13.78 -4.21 10.28
C VAL A 192 13.89 -5.73 10.29
N GLU A 193 15.09 -6.29 10.01
CA GLU A 193 15.35 -7.73 10.11
C GLU A 193 15.16 -8.22 11.56
N THR A 194 15.64 -7.47 12.54
CA THR A 194 15.51 -7.86 13.96
C THR A 194 14.04 -7.86 14.42
N GLU A 195 13.24 -6.88 14.00
CA GLU A 195 11.79 -6.86 14.28
C GLU A 195 11.04 -7.96 13.51
N VAL A 196 11.39 -8.20 12.25
CA VAL A 196 10.78 -9.25 11.42
C VAL A 196 11.09 -10.64 11.97
N LEU A 197 12.34 -10.89 12.40
CA LEU A 197 12.76 -12.16 13.01
C LEU A 197 12.14 -12.36 14.40
N ALA A 198 12.00 -11.31 15.20
CA ALA A 198 11.34 -11.38 16.49
C ALA A 198 9.83 -11.68 16.37
N GLU A 199 9.13 -11.06 15.40
CA GLU A 199 7.71 -11.37 15.14
C GLU A 199 7.52 -12.78 14.56
N ALA A 200 8.44 -13.27 13.74
CA ALA A 200 8.40 -14.64 13.21
C ALA A 200 8.61 -15.67 14.32
N ALA A 201 9.57 -15.44 15.23
CA ALA A 201 9.83 -16.32 16.38
C ALA A 201 8.64 -16.38 17.35
N VAL A 202 7.95 -15.27 17.59
CA VAL A 202 6.72 -15.23 18.40
C VAL A 202 5.56 -15.97 17.71
N ALA A 203 5.46 -15.88 16.39
CA ALA A 203 4.42 -16.60 15.64
C ALA A 203 4.62 -18.12 15.64
N ASP A 204 5.87 -18.58 15.55
CA ASP A 204 6.21 -20.01 15.66
C ASP A 204 6.03 -20.54 17.08
N ALA A 205 6.39 -19.78 18.11
CA ALA A 205 6.18 -20.18 19.51
C ALA A 205 4.68 -20.35 19.88
N VAL A 206 3.81 -19.52 19.30
CA VAL A 206 2.35 -19.65 19.47
C VAL A 206 1.78 -20.84 18.68
N SER A 207 2.39 -21.21 17.55
CA SER A 207 1.98 -22.36 16.73
C SER A 207 2.35 -23.69 17.38
N THR A 208 3.53 -23.79 18.01
CA THR A 208 4.02 -25.03 18.65
C THR A 208 3.44 -25.25 20.05
N GLY A 209 2.96 -24.20 20.74
CA GLY A 209 2.35 -24.31 22.06
C GLY A 209 0.93 -24.92 22.06
N ASN A 210 0.31 -25.12 20.90
CA ASN A 210 -1.06 -25.66 20.81
C ASN A 210 -1.12 -27.14 20.39
N GLU A 211 0.01 -27.79 20.12
CA GLU A 211 0.04 -29.25 19.81
C GLU A 211 0.33 -30.14 21.01
N GLY A 212 0.59 -29.58 22.19
CA GLY A 212 0.93 -30.33 23.41
C GLY A 212 -0.22 -30.57 24.40
N ALA A 213 -1.47 -30.25 24.07
CA ALA A 213 -2.61 -30.35 25.00
C ALA A 213 -3.70 -31.35 24.56
N ALA A 214 -3.33 -32.36 23.79
CA ALA A 214 -4.25 -33.46 23.41
C ALA A 214 -3.53 -34.82 23.49
N GLU A 215 -3.21 -35.25 24.70
CA GLU A 215 -3.04 -36.68 25.10
C GLU A 215 -3.67 -36.88 26.47
#